data_28ba23c600c1eb609c8a81ea19655c63
#
_entry.id   28ba23c600c1eb609c8a81ea19655c63
#
_cell.length_a   1.000
_cell.length_b   1.000
_cell.length_c   1.000
_cell.angle_alpha   90.00
_cell.angle_beta   90.00
_cell.angle_gamma   90.00
#
_symmetry.space_group_name_H-M   'P 1'
#
loop_
_entity.id
_entity.type
_entity.pdbx_description
1 polymer ?
#
loop_
_entity_poly.entity_id
_entity_poly.type
_entity_poly.pdbx_seq_one_letter_code
_entity_poly.pdbx_strand_id
1 'polypeptide(L)'
;MNKKNSIDFFGASLLVIFSILLGLNQSLVKIVNLGMHPIFQVGIRSLVAAIPVIIFCLLFKKKLSISDGSLIPGIICGSLFALEFVLLFFALELTSVSRSSILFYSMPVWLGICAHFLFEEEKLNIKKIIGFLISIAAVTIAMSSKANISNGSVLGDIFALLASFLWATIILMVRMTNLKKSTPEMQLLYQLVVSAIIILPLTAYLGFGLRDITISIMFIFLFQSLIIVAAGFLIWFWVLSIYPASLMASYSFFGPIFGVFFGWLIFKEEISITIILSLLFVSVGIYLINSKNTN
;
A
#
# COMPACT_ATOMS: atom_id res chain seq x y z
N MET A 1 7.87 -9.74 -24.21
CA MET A 1 8.30 -10.85 -23.32
C MET A 1 7.14 -11.83 -23.23
N ASN A 2 7.40 -13.14 -23.34
CA ASN A 2 6.34 -14.14 -23.20
C ASN A 2 5.88 -14.19 -21.75
N LYS A 3 4.56 -14.05 -21.50
CA LYS A 3 3.97 -14.19 -20.17
C LYS A 3 4.15 -15.63 -19.69
N LYS A 4 4.60 -15.80 -18.44
CA LYS A 4 4.71 -17.10 -17.79
C LYS A 4 3.35 -17.52 -17.22
N ASN A 5 3.05 -18.81 -17.24
CA ASN A 5 1.79 -19.35 -16.69
C ASN A 5 1.87 -19.68 -15.18
N SER A 6 3.09 -19.72 -14.63
CA SER A 6 3.36 -20.00 -13.21
C SER A 6 4.47 -19.09 -12.69
N ILE A 7 4.49 -18.87 -11.38
CA ILE A 7 5.58 -18.16 -10.73
C ILE A 7 6.69 -19.17 -10.46
N ASP A 8 7.87 -18.90 -11.04
CA ASP A 8 9.09 -19.65 -10.76
C ASP A 8 9.78 -19.12 -9.48
N PHE A 9 10.87 -19.77 -9.08
CA PHE A 9 11.64 -19.39 -7.89
C PHE A 9 12.10 -17.92 -7.92
N PHE A 10 12.53 -17.44 -9.08
CA PHE A 10 12.96 -16.05 -9.25
C PHE A 10 11.81 -15.06 -9.04
N GLY A 11 10.64 -15.30 -9.65
CA GLY A 11 9.45 -14.49 -9.44
C GLY A 11 8.96 -14.51 -8.00
N ALA A 12 8.95 -15.68 -7.35
CA ALA A 12 8.60 -15.83 -5.95
C ALA A 12 9.54 -15.02 -5.04
N SER A 13 10.86 -15.11 -5.28
CA SER A 13 11.86 -14.35 -4.51
C SER A 13 11.67 -12.86 -4.63
N LEU A 14 11.41 -12.33 -5.83
CA LEU A 14 11.12 -10.90 -6.04
C LEU A 14 9.86 -10.45 -5.31
N LEU A 15 8.80 -11.25 -5.33
CA LEU A 15 7.55 -10.92 -4.63
C LEU A 15 7.71 -10.92 -3.10
N VAL A 16 8.51 -11.86 -2.56
CA VAL A 16 8.83 -11.88 -1.14
C VAL A 16 9.69 -10.67 -0.77
N ILE A 17 10.75 -10.36 -1.55
CA ILE A 17 11.59 -9.17 -1.32
C ILE A 17 10.74 -7.89 -1.36
N PHE A 18 9.84 -7.78 -2.33
CA PHE A 18 8.93 -6.63 -2.42
C PHE A 18 8.02 -6.53 -1.19
N SER A 19 7.49 -7.66 -0.70
CA SER A 19 6.68 -7.69 0.51
C SER A 19 7.49 -7.32 1.77
N ILE A 20 8.75 -7.73 1.86
CA ILE A 20 9.69 -7.30 2.91
C ILE A 20 9.86 -5.78 2.87
N LEU A 21 10.13 -5.21 1.68
CA LEU A 21 10.30 -3.77 1.52
C LEU A 21 9.03 -2.99 1.89
N LEU A 22 7.85 -3.50 1.53
CA LEU A 22 6.58 -2.86 1.88
C LEU A 22 6.29 -2.93 3.39
N GLY A 23 6.57 -4.06 4.04
CA GLY A 23 6.45 -4.19 5.50
C GLY A 23 7.44 -3.28 6.24
N LEU A 24 8.70 -3.25 5.78
CA LEU A 24 9.72 -2.34 6.31
C LEU A 24 9.32 -0.87 6.13
N ASN A 25 8.74 -0.51 4.98
CA ASN A 25 8.35 0.86 4.68
C ASN A 25 7.42 1.46 5.75
N GLN A 26 6.51 0.70 6.33
CA GLN A 26 5.63 1.21 7.38
C GLN A 26 6.43 1.64 8.62
N SER A 27 7.40 0.84 9.03
CA SER A 27 8.31 1.20 10.13
C SER A 27 9.16 2.44 9.79
N LEU A 28 9.69 2.50 8.57
CA LEU A 28 10.49 3.65 8.12
C LEU A 28 9.66 4.93 8.06
N VAL A 29 8.41 4.87 7.61
CA VAL A 29 7.48 6.01 7.64
C VAL A 29 7.29 6.52 9.06
N LYS A 30 7.07 5.62 10.03
CA LYS A 30 6.92 6.01 11.44
C LYS A 30 8.17 6.68 12.00
N ILE A 31 9.37 6.22 11.62
CA ILE A 31 10.63 6.88 12.01
C ILE A 31 10.71 8.29 11.40
N VAL A 32 10.39 8.42 10.10
CA VAL A 32 10.48 9.71 9.41
C VAL A 32 9.44 10.71 9.93
N ASN A 33 8.28 10.25 10.44
CA ASN A 33 7.30 11.10 11.10
C ASN A 33 7.90 11.85 12.33
N LEU A 34 8.96 11.34 12.96
CA LEU A 34 9.65 12.05 14.03
C LEU A 34 10.34 13.34 13.52
N GLY A 35 10.83 13.32 12.29
CA GLY A 35 11.55 14.46 11.69
C GLY A 35 10.74 15.27 10.68
N MET A 36 9.56 14.77 10.26
CA MET A 36 8.69 15.44 9.29
C MET A 36 7.22 15.28 9.69
N HIS A 37 6.43 16.34 9.49
CA HIS A 37 4.98 16.21 9.66
C HIS A 37 4.41 15.19 8.65
N PRO A 38 3.50 14.28 9.04
CA PRO A 38 2.97 13.21 8.16
C PRO A 38 2.50 13.71 6.79
N ILE A 39 1.71 14.79 6.75
CA ILE A 39 1.22 15.36 5.49
C ILE A 39 2.39 15.85 4.63
N PHE A 40 3.34 16.59 5.20
CA PHE A 40 4.53 17.07 4.49
C PHE A 40 5.36 15.91 3.94
N GLN A 41 5.55 14.85 4.74
CA GLN A 41 6.26 13.66 4.31
C GLN A 41 5.61 13.00 3.09
N VAL A 42 4.27 12.89 3.03
CA VAL A 42 3.55 12.36 1.85
C VAL A 42 3.86 13.18 0.60
N GLY A 43 3.75 14.51 0.69
CA GLY A 43 3.97 15.39 -0.45
C GLY A 43 5.40 15.35 -0.98
N ILE A 44 6.39 15.52 -0.08
CA ILE A 44 7.81 15.55 -0.47
C ILE A 44 8.29 14.18 -0.94
N ARG A 45 7.82 13.07 -0.34
CA ARG A 45 8.11 11.73 -0.80
C ARG A 45 7.58 11.48 -2.20
N SER A 46 6.36 11.91 -2.47
CA SER A 46 5.76 11.77 -3.80
C SER A 46 6.54 12.55 -4.86
N LEU A 47 6.97 13.78 -4.55
CA LEU A 47 7.82 14.58 -5.43
C LEU A 47 9.18 13.91 -5.70
N VAL A 48 9.87 13.49 -4.64
CA VAL A 48 11.19 12.85 -4.74
C VAL A 48 11.12 11.54 -5.51
N ALA A 49 10.07 10.73 -5.29
CA ALA A 49 9.87 9.47 -6.01
C ALA A 49 9.47 9.68 -7.48
N ALA A 50 8.76 10.76 -7.81
CA ALA A 50 8.36 11.03 -9.20
C ALA A 50 9.57 11.30 -10.10
N ILE A 51 10.63 11.94 -9.60
CA ILE A 51 11.82 12.31 -10.38
C ILE A 51 12.47 11.09 -11.05
N PRO A 52 12.91 10.04 -10.33
CA PRO A 52 13.52 8.87 -10.97
C PRO A 52 12.54 8.11 -11.86
N VAL A 53 11.24 8.09 -11.57
CA VAL A 53 10.23 7.48 -12.44
C VAL A 53 10.12 8.24 -13.75
N ILE A 54 10.11 9.58 -13.74
CA ILE A 54 10.12 10.41 -14.95
C ILE A 54 11.39 10.16 -15.75
N ILE A 55 12.57 10.17 -15.10
CA ILE A 55 13.85 9.89 -15.76
C ILE A 55 13.84 8.50 -16.42
N PHE A 56 13.35 7.49 -15.71
CA PHE A 56 13.19 6.13 -16.25
C PHE A 56 12.30 6.14 -17.50
N CYS A 57 11.14 6.82 -17.45
CA CYS A 57 10.24 6.89 -18.60
C CYS A 57 10.88 7.57 -19.81
N LEU A 58 11.65 8.64 -19.60
CA LEU A 58 12.33 9.35 -20.67
C LEU A 58 13.46 8.50 -21.29
N LEU A 59 14.29 7.86 -20.45
CA LEU A 59 15.40 7.02 -20.89
C LEU A 59 14.91 5.79 -21.68
N PHE A 60 13.85 5.15 -21.23
CA PHE A 60 13.29 3.94 -21.85
C PHE A 60 12.16 4.24 -22.84
N LYS A 61 11.96 5.51 -23.20
CA LYS A 61 10.97 5.99 -24.18
C LYS A 61 9.57 5.41 -23.92
N LYS A 62 9.18 5.36 -22.62
CA LYS A 62 7.85 4.88 -22.23
C LYS A 62 6.78 5.88 -22.68
N LYS A 63 5.64 5.36 -23.12
CA LYS A 63 4.52 6.21 -23.56
C LYS A 63 3.89 6.92 -22.36
N LEU A 64 4.10 8.21 -22.24
CA LEU A 64 3.43 9.11 -21.29
C LEU A 64 2.35 9.88 -22.05
N SER A 65 1.11 9.39 -22.01
CA SER A 65 -0.02 10.03 -22.72
C SER A 65 -1.06 10.51 -21.73
N ILE A 66 -1.53 11.73 -21.92
CA ILE A 66 -2.67 12.34 -21.21
C ILE A 66 -3.89 12.47 -22.13
N SER A 67 -3.73 12.19 -23.43
CA SER A 67 -4.78 12.36 -24.46
C SER A 67 -5.58 11.09 -24.72
N ASP A 68 -5.33 10.00 -23.99
CA ASP A 68 -6.02 8.70 -24.10
C ASP A 68 -7.30 8.63 -23.23
N GLY A 69 -7.73 9.77 -22.68
CA GLY A 69 -8.87 9.87 -21.77
C GLY A 69 -8.55 9.49 -20.34
N SER A 70 -7.26 9.27 -20.00
CA SER A 70 -6.83 8.90 -18.64
C SER A 70 -6.61 10.08 -17.70
N LEU A 71 -6.57 11.33 -18.21
CA LEU A 71 -6.21 12.52 -17.43
C LEU A 71 -7.14 12.73 -16.22
N ILE A 72 -8.45 12.81 -16.44
CA ILE A 72 -9.41 13.04 -15.34
C ILE A 72 -9.39 11.86 -14.34
N PRO A 73 -9.55 10.60 -14.78
CA PRO A 73 -9.40 9.47 -13.85
C PRO A 73 -8.04 9.43 -13.16
N GLY A 74 -6.96 9.85 -13.82
CA GLY A 74 -5.62 9.94 -13.28
C GLY A 74 -5.52 10.97 -12.15
N ILE A 75 -6.10 12.16 -12.33
CA ILE A 75 -6.16 13.19 -11.28
C ILE A 75 -6.96 12.69 -10.08
N ILE A 76 -8.13 12.07 -10.31
CA ILE A 76 -8.92 11.49 -9.21
C ILE A 76 -8.14 10.40 -8.48
N CYS A 77 -7.50 9.49 -9.22
CA CYS A 77 -6.69 8.42 -8.66
C CYS A 77 -5.52 8.95 -7.82
N GLY A 78 -4.82 9.99 -8.31
CA GLY A 78 -3.75 10.66 -7.58
C GLY A 78 -4.22 11.40 -6.33
N SER A 79 -5.43 11.96 -6.36
CA SER A 79 -6.05 12.59 -5.19
C SER A 79 -6.44 11.56 -4.12
N LEU A 80 -6.98 10.41 -4.54
CA LEU A 80 -7.26 9.28 -3.64
C LEU A 80 -5.98 8.73 -3.02
N PHE A 81 -4.91 8.61 -3.82
CA PHE A 81 -3.58 8.20 -3.36
C PHE A 81 -3.00 9.19 -2.33
N ALA A 82 -3.14 10.49 -2.56
CA ALA A 82 -2.73 11.49 -1.60
C ALA A 82 -3.45 11.32 -0.26
N LEU A 83 -4.77 11.15 -0.29
CA LEU A 83 -5.58 10.94 0.91
C LEU A 83 -5.27 9.60 1.60
N GLU A 84 -5.11 8.52 0.84
CA GLU A 84 -4.71 7.20 1.35
C GLU A 84 -3.44 7.30 2.19
N PHE A 85 -2.39 7.91 1.63
CA PHE A 85 -1.10 7.99 2.33
C PHE A 85 -1.10 8.99 3.48
N VAL A 86 -1.87 10.08 3.40
CA VAL A 86 -2.07 10.98 4.55
C VAL A 86 -2.69 10.20 5.71
N LEU A 87 -3.75 9.45 5.46
CA LEU A 87 -4.40 8.64 6.49
C LEU A 87 -3.46 7.54 7.03
N LEU A 88 -2.75 6.83 6.15
CA LEU A 88 -1.81 5.79 6.57
C LEU A 88 -0.67 6.37 7.42
N PHE A 89 -0.13 7.53 7.07
CA PHE A 89 0.99 8.14 7.81
C PHE A 89 0.54 8.66 9.18
N PHE A 90 -0.66 9.20 9.27
CA PHE A 90 -1.27 9.50 10.56
C PHE A 90 -1.59 8.24 11.37
N ALA A 91 -2.07 7.16 10.72
CA ALA A 91 -2.27 5.90 11.40
C ALA A 91 -0.96 5.42 12.05
N LEU A 92 0.15 5.43 11.31
CA LEU A 92 1.47 5.03 11.81
C LEU A 92 2.00 5.95 12.92
N GLU A 93 1.59 7.22 12.96
CA GLU A 93 1.91 8.13 14.07
C GLU A 93 1.08 7.80 15.32
N LEU A 94 -0.20 7.48 15.14
CA LEU A 94 -1.20 7.35 16.21
C LEU A 94 -1.35 5.94 16.77
N THR A 95 -0.99 4.90 16.01
CA THR A 95 -1.10 3.49 16.45
C THR A 95 0.22 2.74 16.24
N SER A 96 0.26 1.46 16.64
CA SER A 96 1.44 0.62 16.43
C SER A 96 1.59 0.24 14.95
N VAL A 97 2.84 -0.03 14.52
CA VAL A 97 3.12 -0.52 13.17
C VAL A 97 2.44 -1.85 12.92
N SER A 98 2.44 -2.74 13.92
CA SER A 98 1.79 -4.05 13.85
C SER A 98 0.28 -3.93 13.59
N ARG A 99 -0.42 -3.08 14.35
CA ARG A 99 -1.87 -2.86 14.16
C ARG A 99 -2.16 -2.20 12.82
N SER A 100 -1.44 -1.10 12.50
CA SER A 100 -1.57 -0.41 11.23
C SER A 100 -1.37 -1.36 10.04
N SER A 101 -0.36 -2.25 10.11
CA SER A 101 -0.10 -3.23 9.06
C SER A 101 -1.26 -4.21 8.87
N ILE A 102 -1.76 -4.81 9.95
CA ILE A 102 -2.89 -5.76 9.86
C ILE A 102 -4.12 -5.06 9.24
N LEU A 103 -4.42 -3.84 9.69
CA LEU A 103 -5.59 -3.09 9.25
C LEU A 103 -5.44 -2.59 7.80
N PHE A 104 -4.28 -2.05 7.44
CA PHE A 104 -4.01 -1.55 6.09
C PHE A 104 -4.00 -2.67 5.05
N TYR A 105 -3.36 -3.79 5.34
CA TYR A 105 -3.33 -4.94 4.43
C TYR A 105 -4.65 -5.74 4.39
N SER A 106 -5.71 -5.30 5.08
CA SER A 106 -7.07 -5.81 4.86
C SER A 106 -7.70 -5.36 3.52
N MET A 107 -6.99 -4.55 2.73
CA MET A 107 -7.42 -4.04 1.42
C MET A 107 -8.09 -5.09 0.51
N PRO A 108 -7.61 -6.34 0.39
CA PRO A 108 -8.26 -7.33 -0.46
C PRO A 108 -9.71 -7.65 -0.06
N VAL A 109 -10.07 -7.44 1.20
CA VAL A 109 -11.46 -7.59 1.68
C VAL A 109 -12.35 -6.55 1.02
N TRP A 110 -11.94 -5.28 1.10
CA TRP A 110 -12.68 -4.16 0.49
C TRP A 110 -12.77 -4.31 -1.02
N LEU A 111 -11.63 -4.64 -1.65
CA LEU A 111 -11.56 -4.87 -3.10
C LEU A 111 -12.52 -5.99 -3.53
N GLY A 112 -12.53 -7.12 -2.83
CA GLY A 112 -13.36 -8.25 -3.18
C GLY A 112 -14.86 -7.99 -2.95
N ILE A 113 -15.22 -7.28 -1.88
CA ILE A 113 -16.61 -6.89 -1.63
C ILE A 113 -17.09 -5.96 -2.75
N CYS A 114 -16.35 -4.90 -3.06
CA CYS A 114 -16.72 -3.98 -4.12
C CYS A 114 -16.73 -4.65 -5.51
N ALA A 115 -15.76 -5.51 -5.79
CA ALA A 115 -15.68 -6.24 -7.05
C ALA A 115 -16.89 -7.15 -7.29
N HIS A 116 -17.44 -7.76 -6.23
CA HIS A 116 -18.67 -8.55 -6.32
C HIS A 116 -19.86 -7.78 -6.90
N PHE A 117 -20.00 -6.51 -6.51
CA PHE A 117 -21.10 -5.68 -6.99
C PHE A 117 -20.81 -5.05 -8.36
N LEU A 118 -19.55 -4.78 -8.66
CA LEU A 118 -19.13 -4.03 -9.84
C LEU A 118 -18.81 -4.92 -11.06
N PHE A 119 -18.41 -6.19 -10.85
CA PHE A 119 -18.00 -7.09 -11.92
C PHE A 119 -18.76 -8.42 -11.87
N GLU A 120 -19.42 -8.76 -12.97
CA GLU A 120 -20.18 -10.02 -13.06
C GLU A 120 -19.29 -11.26 -12.95
N GLU A 121 -18.06 -11.17 -13.43
CA GLU A 121 -17.09 -12.27 -13.44
C GLU A 121 -16.42 -12.50 -12.05
N GLU A 122 -16.60 -11.58 -11.10
CA GLU A 122 -15.96 -11.62 -9.78
C GLU A 122 -16.95 -11.86 -8.63
N LYS A 123 -18.01 -12.62 -8.89
CA LYS A 123 -18.98 -12.98 -7.86
C LYS A 123 -18.32 -13.74 -6.71
N LEU A 124 -18.86 -13.51 -5.52
CA LEU A 124 -18.44 -14.22 -4.31
C LEU A 124 -18.79 -15.70 -4.41
N ASN A 125 -17.84 -16.52 -4.07
CA ASN A 125 -18.05 -17.94 -3.79
C ASN A 125 -17.87 -18.20 -2.29
N ILE A 126 -18.19 -19.40 -1.85
CA ILE A 126 -18.13 -19.76 -0.43
C ILE A 126 -16.72 -19.59 0.17
N LYS A 127 -15.64 -19.87 -0.60
CA LYS A 127 -14.26 -19.69 -0.15
C LYS A 127 -13.94 -18.22 0.10
N LYS A 128 -14.34 -17.33 -0.80
CA LYS A 128 -14.16 -15.88 -0.65
C LYS A 128 -14.96 -15.34 0.52
N ILE A 129 -16.19 -15.79 0.70
CA ILE A 129 -17.04 -15.39 1.85
C ILE A 129 -16.38 -15.79 3.16
N ILE A 130 -15.91 -17.03 3.28
CA ILE A 130 -15.16 -17.49 4.46
C ILE A 130 -13.91 -16.62 4.67
N GLY A 131 -13.16 -16.36 3.61
CA GLY A 131 -11.97 -15.47 3.66
C GLY A 131 -12.29 -14.07 4.17
N PHE A 132 -13.40 -13.48 3.74
CA PHE A 132 -13.86 -12.18 4.25
C PHE A 132 -14.24 -12.22 5.73
N LEU A 133 -15.02 -13.22 6.15
CA LEU A 133 -15.42 -13.36 7.55
C LEU A 133 -14.20 -13.51 8.46
N ILE A 134 -13.23 -14.34 8.06
CA ILE A 134 -11.96 -14.51 8.79
C ILE A 134 -11.17 -13.19 8.83
N SER A 135 -11.09 -12.44 7.72
CA SER A 135 -10.38 -11.16 7.69
C SER A 135 -11.06 -10.09 8.53
N ILE A 136 -12.41 -10.04 8.54
CA ILE A 136 -13.17 -9.13 9.41
C ILE A 136 -12.93 -9.48 10.88
N ALA A 137 -12.94 -10.76 11.23
CA ALA A 137 -12.59 -11.20 12.58
C ALA A 137 -11.15 -10.78 12.96
N ALA A 138 -10.18 -10.90 12.04
CA ALA A 138 -8.81 -10.44 12.25
C ALA A 138 -8.74 -8.95 12.57
N VAL A 139 -9.44 -8.11 11.80
CA VAL A 139 -9.52 -6.66 12.01
C VAL A 139 -10.12 -6.36 13.39
N THR A 140 -11.23 -7.01 13.74
CA THR A 140 -11.91 -6.82 15.04
C THR A 140 -10.99 -7.20 16.21
N ILE A 141 -10.28 -8.33 16.10
CA ILE A 141 -9.33 -8.79 17.13
C ILE A 141 -8.15 -7.81 17.24
N ALA A 142 -7.61 -7.32 16.13
CA ALA A 142 -6.53 -6.34 16.13
C ALA A 142 -6.94 -5.05 16.84
N MET A 143 -8.13 -4.53 16.55
CA MET A 143 -8.67 -3.32 17.19
C MET A 143 -8.98 -3.52 18.67
N SER A 144 -9.39 -4.72 19.09
CA SER A 144 -9.66 -5.04 20.50
C SER A 144 -8.41 -5.30 21.34
N SER A 145 -7.25 -5.41 20.72
CA SER A 145 -5.98 -5.64 21.41
C SER A 145 -5.69 -4.49 22.37
N LYS A 146 -5.67 -4.79 23.68
CA LYS A 146 -5.31 -3.86 24.75
C LYS A 146 -3.79 -3.65 24.89
N ALA A 147 -2.98 -4.08 23.90
CA ALA A 147 -1.55 -3.90 23.94
C ALA A 147 -1.24 -2.41 24.15
N ASN A 148 -0.88 -2.10 25.37
CA ASN A 148 -0.55 -0.80 25.96
C ASN A 148 -1.23 0.41 25.28
N ILE A 149 -2.31 0.87 25.90
CA ILE A 149 -3.12 2.05 25.49
C ILE A 149 -2.25 3.30 25.22
N SER A 150 -1.02 3.33 25.72
CA SER A 150 -0.03 4.39 25.44
C SER A 150 0.43 4.44 23.97
N ASN A 151 0.27 3.39 23.17
CA ASN A 151 0.83 3.27 21.82
C ASN A 151 -0.20 3.01 20.71
N GLY A 152 -1.50 2.98 20.99
CA GLY A 152 -2.49 2.70 19.96
C GLY A 152 -3.80 3.44 20.17
N SER A 153 -4.11 4.40 19.31
CA SER A 153 -5.39 5.08 19.34
C SER A 153 -6.37 4.43 18.37
N VAL A 154 -7.64 4.32 18.78
CA VAL A 154 -8.74 3.90 17.89
C VAL A 154 -8.81 4.76 16.63
N LEU A 155 -8.45 6.04 16.74
CA LEU A 155 -8.38 6.95 15.59
C LEU A 155 -7.33 6.50 14.57
N GLY A 156 -6.14 6.10 15.02
CA GLY A 156 -5.10 5.55 14.15
C GLY A 156 -5.55 4.27 13.44
N ASP A 157 -6.27 3.40 14.14
CA ASP A 157 -6.83 2.17 13.56
C ASP A 157 -7.88 2.49 12.47
N ILE A 158 -8.78 3.45 12.75
CA ILE A 158 -9.77 3.92 11.76
C ILE A 158 -9.06 4.49 10.53
N PHE A 159 -8.02 5.29 10.71
CA PHE A 159 -7.25 5.84 9.59
C PHE A 159 -6.58 4.74 8.76
N ALA A 160 -6.03 3.70 9.38
CA ALA A 160 -5.47 2.56 8.66
C ALA A 160 -6.52 1.80 7.83
N LEU A 161 -7.73 1.60 8.39
CA LEU A 161 -8.85 0.97 7.67
C LEU A 161 -9.35 1.83 6.51
N LEU A 162 -9.49 3.15 6.71
CA LEU A 162 -9.88 4.07 5.64
C LEU A 162 -8.81 4.11 4.53
N ALA A 163 -7.53 4.12 4.88
CA ALA A 163 -6.44 4.02 3.90
C ALA A 163 -6.52 2.70 3.11
N SER A 164 -6.80 1.58 3.77
CA SER A 164 -7.04 0.29 3.15
C SER A 164 -8.19 0.32 2.13
N PHE A 165 -9.31 0.95 2.48
CA PHE A 165 -10.45 1.13 1.59
C PHE A 165 -10.12 2.02 0.39
N LEU A 166 -9.39 3.12 0.60
CA LEU A 166 -8.94 4.00 -0.49
C LEU A 166 -8.00 3.28 -1.45
N TRP A 167 -7.09 2.45 -0.95
CA TRP A 167 -6.24 1.62 -1.80
C TRP A 167 -7.07 0.68 -2.69
N ALA A 168 -8.07 -0.01 -2.13
CA ALA A 168 -9.01 -0.81 -2.91
C ALA A 168 -9.74 0.02 -3.98
N THR A 169 -10.18 1.23 -3.62
CA THR A 169 -10.85 2.16 -4.54
C THR A 169 -9.94 2.59 -5.69
N ILE A 170 -8.65 2.85 -5.44
CA ILE A 170 -7.66 3.15 -6.48
C ILE A 170 -7.56 2.00 -7.49
N ILE A 171 -7.48 0.76 -7.02
CA ILE A 171 -7.43 -0.41 -7.90
C ILE A 171 -8.71 -0.52 -8.76
N LEU A 172 -9.87 -0.29 -8.17
CA LEU A 172 -11.15 -0.29 -8.89
C LEU A 172 -11.20 0.84 -9.94
N MET A 173 -10.74 2.05 -9.59
CA MET A 173 -10.66 3.18 -10.52
C MET A 173 -9.78 2.86 -11.74
N VAL A 174 -8.63 2.22 -11.53
CA VAL A 174 -7.77 1.77 -12.66
C VAL A 174 -8.52 0.78 -13.55
N ARG A 175 -9.28 -0.14 -12.99
CA ARG A 175 -9.99 -1.19 -13.74
C ARG A 175 -11.22 -0.68 -14.48
N MET A 176 -11.97 0.25 -13.88
CA MET A 176 -13.27 0.73 -14.38
C MET A 176 -13.16 1.91 -15.35
N THR A 177 -12.03 2.61 -15.38
CA THR A 177 -11.86 3.85 -16.15
C THR A 177 -10.87 3.68 -17.30
N ASN A 178 -10.66 4.76 -18.04
CA ASN A 178 -9.65 4.82 -19.10
C ASN A 178 -8.21 4.69 -18.58
N LEU A 179 -7.97 4.73 -17.26
CA LEU A 179 -6.65 4.45 -16.70
C LEU A 179 -6.10 3.07 -17.10
N LYS A 180 -6.95 2.09 -17.33
CA LYS A 180 -6.53 0.75 -17.84
C LYS A 180 -5.83 0.81 -19.20
N LYS A 181 -5.98 1.90 -19.97
CA LYS A 181 -5.31 2.12 -21.26
C LYS A 181 -3.92 2.74 -21.09
N SER A 182 -3.66 3.41 -19.96
CA SER A 182 -2.38 4.03 -19.64
C SER A 182 -1.35 2.98 -19.28
N THR A 183 -0.07 3.28 -19.52
CA THR A 183 1.01 2.43 -19.02
C THR A 183 1.05 2.42 -17.50
N PRO A 184 1.51 1.34 -16.86
CA PRO A 184 1.64 1.28 -15.40
C PRO A 184 2.52 2.42 -14.85
N GLU A 185 3.56 2.81 -15.58
CA GLU A 185 4.43 3.93 -15.21
C GLU A 185 3.66 5.26 -15.20
N MET A 186 2.74 5.47 -16.16
CA MET A 186 1.90 6.66 -16.20
C MET A 186 0.88 6.66 -15.06
N GLN A 187 0.31 5.51 -14.71
CA GLN A 187 -0.58 5.37 -13.55
C GLN A 187 0.15 5.74 -12.25
N LEU A 188 1.39 5.29 -12.08
CA LEU A 188 2.23 5.68 -10.94
C LEU A 188 2.53 7.18 -10.94
N LEU A 189 2.85 7.75 -12.10
CA LEU A 189 3.12 9.19 -12.21
C LEU A 189 1.89 10.04 -11.85
N TYR A 190 0.68 9.64 -12.25
CA TYR A 190 -0.55 10.31 -11.80
C TYR A 190 -0.64 10.32 -10.27
N GLN A 191 -0.39 9.19 -9.63
CA GLN A 191 -0.44 9.08 -8.17
C GLN A 191 0.61 9.96 -7.50
N LEU A 192 1.85 9.93 -7.95
CA LEU A 192 2.95 10.68 -7.36
C LEU A 192 2.86 12.19 -7.64
N VAL A 193 2.68 12.58 -8.89
CA VAL A 193 2.70 13.99 -9.29
C VAL A 193 1.47 14.74 -8.76
N VAL A 194 0.28 14.15 -8.89
CA VAL A 194 -0.95 14.78 -8.38
C VAL A 194 -0.91 14.88 -6.85
N SER A 195 -0.44 13.84 -6.16
CA SER A 195 -0.24 13.88 -4.71
C SER A 195 0.70 15.01 -4.31
N ALA A 196 1.84 15.15 -4.97
CA ALA A 196 2.80 16.23 -4.68
C ALA A 196 2.18 17.62 -4.93
N ILE A 197 1.47 17.81 -6.05
CA ILE A 197 0.83 19.08 -6.43
C ILE A 197 -0.26 19.48 -5.42
N ILE A 198 -1.01 18.53 -4.87
CA ILE A 198 -2.07 18.84 -3.90
C ILE A 198 -1.48 19.05 -2.51
N ILE A 199 -0.60 18.15 -2.08
CA ILE A 199 -0.16 18.10 -0.68
C ILE A 199 0.87 19.20 -0.36
N LEU A 200 1.84 19.48 -1.25
CA LEU A 200 2.89 20.45 -0.91
C LEU A 200 2.36 21.89 -0.74
N PRO A 201 1.48 22.44 -1.60
CA PRO A 201 0.88 23.74 -1.35
C PRO A 201 0.01 23.75 -0.09
N LEU A 202 -0.73 22.65 0.19
CA LEU A 202 -1.55 22.52 1.39
C LEU A 202 -0.68 22.58 2.66
N THR A 203 0.47 21.88 2.67
CA THR A 203 1.38 21.91 3.82
C THR A 203 2.03 23.27 4.02
N ALA A 204 2.38 23.96 2.93
CA ALA A 204 2.89 25.31 2.99
C ALA A 204 1.86 26.29 3.58
N TYR A 205 0.59 26.17 3.18
CA TYR A 205 -0.50 26.99 3.71
C TYR A 205 -0.79 26.72 5.20
N LEU A 206 -0.73 25.45 5.63
CA LEU A 206 -1.01 25.03 7.01
C LEU A 206 0.21 25.17 7.94
N GLY A 207 1.39 25.55 7.41
CA GLY A 207 2.62 25.65 8.19
C GLY A 207 3.19 24.28 8.62
N PHE A 208 2.80 23.17 7.94
CA PHE A 208 3.34 21.86 8.23
C PHE A 208 4.64 21.63 7.44
N GLY A 209 5.67 21.18 8.12
CA GLY A 209 6.98 21.02 7.50
C GLY A 209 7.87 20.03 8.24
N LEU A 210 9.15 20.40 8.28
CA LEU A 210 10.15 19.66 9.05
C LEU A 210 9.89 19.84 10.55
N ARG A 211 10.14 18.77 11.30
CA ARG A 211 10.23 18.70 12.75
C ARG A 211 11.72 18.58 13.10
N ASP A 212 12.08 17.72 14.03
CA ASP A 212 13.45 17.46 14.43
C ASP A 212 14.19 16.55 13.42
N ILE A 213 14.52 17.10 12.24
CA ILE A 213 15.18 16.36 11.18
C ILE A 213 16.64 16.06 11.55
N THR A 214 17.04 14.81 11.47
CA THR A 214 18.41 14.34 11.62
C THR A 214 18.95 13.80 10.30
N ILE A 215 20.28 13.70 10.17
CA ILE A 215 20.91 13.07 9.00
C ILE A 215 20.41 11.65 8.80
N SER A 216 20.25 10.86 9.87
CA SER A 216 19.73 9.50 9.80
C SER A 216 18.29 9.45 9.26
N ILE A 217 17.41 10.35 9.73
CA ILE A 217 16.04 10.45 9.24
C ILE A 217 16.02 10.82 7.75
N MET A 218 16.90 11.73 7.32
CA MET A 218 17.01 12.09 5.90
C MET A 218 17.43 10.90 5.04
N PHE A 219 18.42 10.09 5.46
CA PHE A 219 18.80 8.88 4.74
C PHE A 219 17.67 7.86 4.66
N ILE A 220 16.93 7.66 5.76
CA ILE A 220 15.76 6.77 5.78
C ILE A 220 14.68 7.29 4.83
N PHE A 221 14.42 8.60 4.83
CA PHE A 221 13.47 9.24 3.92
C PHE A 221 13.88 9.04 2.44
N LEU A 222 15.15 9.25 2.10
CA LEU A 222 15.65 9.03 0.73
C LEU A 222 15.56 7.56 0.34
N PHE A 223 15.94 6.65 1.24
CA PHE A 223 15.83 5.21 1.00
C PHE A 223 14.38 4.80 0.71
N GLN A 224 13.41 5.20 1.53
CA GLN A 224 12.01 4.86 1.28
C GLN A 224 11.48 5.47 -0.02
N SER A 225 11.88 6.71 -0.35
CA SER A 225 11.38 7.40 -1.55
C SER A 225 11.96 6.83 -2.84
N LEU A 226 13.28 6.61 -2.87
CA LEU A 226 13.98 6.21 -4.08
C LEU A 226 13.99 4.69 -4.28
N ILE A 227 14.21 3.93 -3.20
CA ILE A 227 14.34 2.47 -3.30
C ILE A 227 12.97 1.80 -3.19
N ILE A 228 12.18 2.12 -2.16
CA ILE A 228 10.91 1.41 -1.95
C ILE A 228 9.83 1.93 -2.91
N VAL A 229 9.63 3.24 -2.98
CA VAL A 229 8.56 3.81 -3.82
C VAL A 229 8.98 3.79 -5.29
N ALA A 230 10.03 4.47 -5.70
CA ALA A 230 10.35 4.58 -7.12
C ALA A 230 10.84 3.25 -7.71
N ALA A 231 11.95 2.69 -7.22
CA ALA A 231 12.52 1.47 -7.77
C ALA A 231 11.63 0.25 -7.48
N GLY A 232 11.07 0.14 -6.28
CA GLY A 232 10.21 -0.98 -5.89
C GLY A 232 8.96 -1.08 -6.77
N PHE A 233 8.26 0.03 -7.03
CA PHE A 233 7.09 0.00 -7.92
C PHE A 233 7.47 -0.24 -9.38
N LEU A 234 8.60 0.26 -9.88
CA LEU A 234 9.08 -0.06 -11.23
C LEU A 234 9.38 -1.57 -11.36
N ILE A 235 10.01 -2.17 -10.36
CA ILE A 235 10.24 -3.63 -10.31
C ILE A 235 8.90 -4.38 -10.25
N TRP A 236 7.95 -3.93 -9.42
CA TRP A 236 6.63 -4.51 -9.34
C TRP A 236 5.92 -4.53 -10.71
N PHE A 237 5.92 -3.41 -11.43
CA PHE A 237 5.32 -3.34 -12.76
C PHE A 237 6.06 -4.22 -13.78
N TRP A 238 7.37 -4.33 -13.67
CA TRP A 238 8.15 -5.25 -14.49
C TRP A 238 7.76 -6.71 -14.22
N VAL A 239 7.65 -7.11 -12.95
CA VAL A 239 7.19 -8.45 -12.54
C VAL A 239 5.76 -8.71 -13.06
N LEU A 240 4.87 -7.72 -12.96
CA LEU A 240 3.48 -7.80 -13.45
C LEU A 240 3.41 -7.97 -14.98
N SER A 241 4.42 -7.51 -15.73
CA SER A 241 4.50 -7.73 -17.17
C SER A 241 4.86 -9.18 -17.55
N ILE A 242 5.46 -9.94 -16.63
CA ILE A 242 5.94 -11.31 -16.84
C ILE A 242 4.98 -12.34 -16.25
N TYR A 243 4.46 -12.09 -15.03
CA TYR A 243 3.67 -13.05 -14.27
C TYR A 243 2.19 -12.65 -14.19
N PRO A 244 1.26 -13.62 -14.07
CA PRO A 244 -0.15 -13.32 -13.90
C PRO A 244 -0.42 -12.61 -12.57
N ALA A 245 -1.17 -11.50 -12.63
CA ALA A 245 -1.52 -10.70 -11.45
C ALA A 245 -2.25 -11.54 -10.37
N SER A 246 -3.08 -12.50 -10.76
CA SER A 246 -3.79 -13.38 -9.84
C SER A 246 -2.87 -14.26 -8.99
N LEU A 247 -1.73 -14.69 -9.56
CA LEU A 247 -0.73 -15.46 -8.81
C LEU A 247 0.09 -14.54 -7.89
N MET A 248 0.42 -13.32 -8.36
CA MET A 248 1.13 -12.34 -7.55
C MET A 248 0.30 -11.90 -6.32
N ALA A 249 -1.02 -11.77 -6.48
CA ALA A 249 -1.92 -11.42 -5.39
C ALA A 249 -1.88 -12.44 -4.22
N SER A 250 -1.55 -13.70 -4.51
CA SER A 250 -1.38 -14.72 -3.47
C SER A 250 -0.20 -14.42 -2.52
N TYR A 251 0.74 -13.55 -2.91
CA TYR A 251 1.87 -13.15 -2.06
C TYR A 251 1.56 -11.94 -1.17
N SER A 252 0.41 -11.30 -1.35
CA SER A 252 0.05 -10.09 -0.57
C SER A 252 -0.12 -10.35 0.93
N PHE A 253 -0.33 -11.61 1.35
CA PHE A 253 -0.39 -11.97 2.77
C PHE A 253 0.94 -11.80 3.51
N PHE A 254 2.06 -11.73 2.80
CA PHE A 254 3.36 -11.43 3.42
C PHE A 254 3.47 -9.99 3.92
N GLY A 255 2.71 -9.04 3.35
CA GLY A 255 2.74 -7.64 3.76
C GLY A 255 2.50 -7.44 5.27
N PRO A 256 1.38 -7.90 5.84
CA PRO A 256 1.13 -7.77 7.27
C PRO A 256 2.13 -8.57 8.11
N ILE A 257 2.62 -9.71 7.64
CA ILE A 257 3.63 -10.51 8.38
C ILE A 257 4.91 -9.70 8.58
N PHE A 258 5.46 -9.13 7.50
CA PHE A 258 6.65 -8.30 7.60
C PHE A 258 6.40 -6.98 8.31
N GLY A 259 5.20 -6.40 8.20
CA GLY A 259 4.84 -5.21 8.97
C GLY A 259 4.89 -5.45 10.48
N VAL A 260 4.29 -6.53 10.96
CA VAL A 260 4.36 -6.93 12.37
C VAL A 260 5.79 -7.26 12.79
N PHE A 261 6.53 -8.00 11.96
CA PHE A 261 7.92 -8.33 12.22
C PHE A 261 8.79 -7.08 12.41
N PHE A 262 8.70 -6.09 11.54
CA PHE A 262 9.48 -4.85 11.65
C PHE A 262 8.97 -3.93 12.76
N GLY A 263 7.69 -3.93 13.09
CA GLY A 263 7.14 -3.26 14.26
C GLY A 263 7.77 -3.79 15.55
N TRP A 264 7.83 -5.12 15.68
CA TRP A 264 8.52 -5.76 16.80
C TRP A 264 10.04 -5.49 16.80
N LEU A 265 10.70 -5.66 15.66
CA LEU A 265 12.15 -5.56 15.57
C LEU A 265 12.66 -4.13 15.86
N ILE A 266 12.02 -3.11 15.29
CA ILE A 266 12.48 -1.71 15.31
C ILE A 266 11.92 -0.98 16.52
N PHE A 267 10.63 -1.12 16.81
CA PHE A 267 9.95 -0.37 17.87
C PHE A 267 9.78 -1.18 19.16
N LYS A 268 10.23 -2.45 19.18
CA LYS A 268 10.04 -3.35 20.32
C LYS A 268 8.56 -3.48 20.73
N GLU A 269 7.68 -3.44 19.74
CA GLU A 269 6.25 -3.60 19.97
C GLU A 269 5.97 -4.97 20.57
N GLU A 270 5.11 -5.03 21.59
CA GLU A 270 4.71 -6.30 22.20
C GLU A 270 3.85 -7.10 21.23
N ILE A 271 4.30 -8.32 20.90
CA ILE A 271 3.53 -9.26 20.10
C ILE A 271 2.59 -10.04 21.04
N SER A 272 1.44 -9.43 21.34
CA SER A 272 0.40 -10.08 22.13
C SER A 272 -0.23 -11.25 21.37
N ILE A 273 -0.86 -12.17 22.08
CA ILE A 273 -1.60 -13.28 21.46
C ILE A 273 -2.70 -12.76 20.50
N THR A 274 -3.30 -11.62 20.80
CA THR A 274 -4.30 -10.98 19.93
C THR A 274 -3.69 -10.52 18.59
N ILE A 275 -2.48 -9.99 18.59
CA ILE A 275 -1.75 -9.62 17.37
C ILE A 275 -1.40 -10.88 16.56
N ILE A 276 -0.93 -11.95 17.20
CA ILE A 276 -0.63 -13.22 16.52
C ILE A 276 -1.88 -13.79 15.86
N LEU A 277 -3.00 -13.88 16.61
CA LEU A 277 -4.27 -14.39 16.08
C LEU A 277 -4.78 -13.52 14.93
N SER A 278 -4.71 -12.18 15.05
CA SER A 278 -5.11 -11.27 13.98
C SER A 278 -4.26 -11.46 12.74
N LEU A 279 -2.94 -11.62 12.91
CA LEU A 279 -2.00 -11.84 11.81
C LEU A 279 -2.27 -13.17 11.09
N LEU A 280 -2.53 -14.25 11.84
CA LEU A 280 -2.90 -15.54 11.26
C LEU A 280 -4.22 -15.45 10.49
N PHE A 281 -5.24 -14.84 11.10
CA PHE A 281 -6.55 -14.72 10.48
C PHE A 281 -6.52 -13.82 9.23
N VAL A 282 -5.84 -12.67 9.26
CA VAL A 282 -5.74 -11.82 8.06
C VAL A 282 -4.98 -12.53 6.95
N SER A 283 -3.90 -13.25 7.27
CA SER A 283 -3.11 -14.00 6.29
C SER A 283 -3.92 -15.13 5.64
N VAL A 284 -4.65 -15.90 6.43
CA VAL A 284 -5.54 -16.98 5.94
C VAL A 284 -6.68 -16.37 5.12
N GLY A 285 -7.28 -15.28 5.60
CA GLY A 285 -8.36 -14.59 4.89
C GLY A 285 -7.92 -14.08 3.52
N ILE A 286 -6.77 -13.38 3.43
CA ILE A 286 -6.19 -12.91 2.17
C ILE A 286 -5.88 -14.09 1.23
N TYR A 287 -5.34 -15.18 1.75
CA TYR A 287 -5.07 -16.37 0.95
C TYR A 287 -6.35 -16.95 0.34
N LEU A 288 -7.42 -17.09 1.14
CA LEU A 288 -8.71 -17.62 0.65
C LEU A 288 -9.37 -16.68 -0.37
N ILE A 289 -9.33 -15.37 -0.16
CA ILE A 289 -9.88 -14.37 -1.09
C ILE A 289 -9.18 -14.45 -2.45
N ASN A 290 -7.86 -14.62 -2.45
CA ASN A 290 -7.03 -14.64 -3.66
C ASN A 290 -6.89 -16.04 -4.28
N SER A 291 -7.39 -17.10 -3.61
CA SER A 291 -7.31 -18.47 -4.14
C SER A 291 -8.16 -18.63 -5.40
N LYS A 292 -7.63 -19.33 -6.42
CA LYS A 292 -8.41 -19.65 -7.62
C LYS A 292 -9.62 -20.51 -7.28
N ASN A 293 -10.72 -20.26 -7.99
CA ASN A 293 -11.84 -21.20 -8.02
C ASN A 293 -11.35 -22.51 -8.64
N THR A 294 -11.15 -23.55 -7.83
CA THR A 294 -11.14 -24.92 -8.33
C THR A 294 -12.60 -25.31 -8.49
N ASN A 295 -13.13 -25.14 -9.70
CA ASN A 295 -14.31 -25.90 -10.13
C ASN A 295 -13.89 -27.33 -10.35
#